data_853bdeebd0bbef9f8bc836ea758e4fd6
#
_entry.id   853bdeebd0bbef9f8bc836ea758e4fd6
#
_cell.length_a   1.000
_cell.length_b   1.000
_cell.length_c   1.000
_cell.angle_alpha   90.00
_cell.angle_beta   90.00
_cell.angle_gamma   90.00
#
_symmetry.space_group_name_H-M   'P 1'
#
loop_
_entity.id
_entity.type
_entity.pdbx_description
1 polymer ?
#
loop_
_entity_poly.entity_id
_entity_poly.type
_entity_poly.pdbx_seq_one_letter_code
_entity_poly.pdbx_strand_id
1 'polypeptide(L)'
;MEFVVTLLVTFFAGMGAGLGTGFAGMSAAAVISPMLITFLGMEPYMAVGIALSSDVLASAVSAYTYGKNKNLDIRNGLIMMASVLAFTVVGSYAASLVPSTTMGGFSVFMTFLLGVRFIVRPVMTTKEAMAGVSAKKRAVQSVVCGVLIGFICGFIGAGGGMMMLLILTSVLGYELKTAVGTSVFIMTFTALTGAVSHFAIGGKPDATVFALCVLFTLVWARVAAVFANKASPKTLNRATGVVLVILGVVIMLFNVLT
;
A
#
# COMPACT_ATOMS: atom_id res chain seq x y z
N MET A 1 2.54 10.22 -30.78
CA MET A 1 2.66 8.81 -30.35
C MET A 1 3.04 8.70 -28.87
N GLU A 2 4.03 9.47 -28.43
CA GLU A 2 4.50 9.47 -27.03
C GLU A 2 3.42 9.81 -25.99
N PHE A 3 2.58 10.83 -26.23
CA PHE A 3 1.52 11.19 -25.30
C PHE A 3 0.47 10.08 -25.12
N VAL A 4 0.12 9.35 -26.19
CA VAL A 4 -0.84 8.23 -26.10
C VAL A 4 -0.25 7.08 -25.28
N VAL A 5 1.03 6.78 -25.45
CA VAL A 5 1.74 5.76 -24.66
C VAL A 5 1.77 6.18 -23.19
N THR A 6 2.15 7.43 -22.90
CA THR A 6 2.14 7.99 -21.55
C THR A 6 0.76 7.89 -20.89
N LEU A 7 -0.30 8.26 -21.64
CA LEU A 7 -1.67 8.17 -21.14
C LEU A 7 -2.09 6.73 -20.82
N LEU A 8 -1.78 5.78 -21.69
CA LEU A 8 -2.11 4.36 -21.46
C LEU A 8 -1.33 3.79 -20.28
N VAL A 9 -0.02 4.03 -20.22
CA VAL A 9 0.83 3.54 -19.14
C VAL A 9 0.36 4.09 -17.79
N THR A 10 0.15 5.40 -17.69
CA THR A 10 -0.29 6.05 -16.46
C THR A 10 -1.71 5.64 -16.06
N PHE A 11 -2.61 5.38 -17.05
CA PHE A 11 -3.95 4.87 -16.79
C PHE A 11 -3.90 3.48 -16.16
N PHE A 12 -3.19 2.52 -16.76
CA PHE A 12 -3.11 1.15 -16.22
C PHE A 12 -2.33 1.10 -14.92
N ALA A 13 -1.24 1.87 -14.79
CA ALA A 13 -0.50 2.00 -13.55
C ALA A 13 -1.37 2.56 -12.41
N GLY A 14 -2.06 3.67 -12.68
CA GLY A 14 -2.97 4.29 -11.72
C GLY A 14 -4.18 3.41 -11.38
N MET A 15 -4.74 2.69 -12.35
CA MET A 15 -5.81 1.73 -12.12
C MET A 15 -5.35 0.60 -11.18
N GLY A 16 -4.24 -0.06 -11.50
CA GLY A 16 -3.71 -1.15 -10.69
C GLY A 16 -3.34 -0.68 -9.27
N ALA A 17 -2.63 0.44 -9.18
CA ALA A 17 -2.26 1.04 -7.90
C ALA A 17 -3.49 1.45 -7.07
N GLY A 18 -4.45 2.15 -7.68
CA GLY A 18 -5.66 2.59 -6.99
C GLY A 18 -6.53 1.43 -6.50
N LEU A 19 -6.72 0.40 -7.33
CA LEU A 19 -7.42 -0.81 -6.90
C LEU A 19 -6.68 -1.51 -5.74
N GLY A 20 -5.35 -1.64 -5.83
CA GLY A 20 -4.54 -2.22 -4.76
C GLY A 20 -4.61 -1.42 -3.46
N THR A 21 -4.53 -0.10 -3.53
CA THR A 21 -4.68 0.79 -2.37
C THR A 21 -6.08 0.69 -1.77
N GLY A 22 -7.12 0.80 -2.59
CA GLY A 22 -8.50 0.84 -2.12
C GLY A 22 -9.03 -0.49 -1.57
N PHE A 23 -8.62 -1.64 -2.13
CA PHE A 23 -9.03 -2.97 -1.66
C PHE A 23 -8.12 -3.55 -0.58
N ALA A 24 -6.82 -3.34 -0.68
CA ALA A 24 -5.82 -4.03 0.13
C ALA A 24 -4.95 -3.09 0.97
N GLY A 25 -5.10 -1.78 0.84
CA GLY A 25 -4.19 -0.85 1.51
C GLY A 25 -2.74 -1.04 1.04
N MET A 26 -2.54 -1.37 -0.23
CA MET A 26 -1.23 -1.56 -0.84
C MET A 26 -0.65 -0.21 -1.27
N SER A 27 0.66 -0.05 -1.17
CA SER A 27 1.33 1.17 -1.67
C SER A 27 1.26 1.26 -3.19
N ALA A 28 0.90 2.42 -3.71
CA ALA A 28 0.88 2.71 -5.13
C ALA A 28 2.28 2.57 -5.77
N ALA A 29 3.33 2.77 -4.99
CA ALA A 29 4.72 2.62 -5.46
C ALA A 29 5.03 1.21 -5.98
N ALA A 30 4.38 0.19 -5.44
CA ALA A 30 4.59 -1.19 -5.89
C ALA A 30 4.13 -1.45 -7.34
N VAL A 31 3.24 -0.63 -7.88
CA VAL A 31 2.70 -0.77 -9.25
C VAL A 31 3.21 0.35 -10.16
N ILE A 32 3.09 1.60 -9.72
CA ILE A 32 3.41 2.77 -10.56
C ILE A 32 4.90 2.79 -10.90
N SER A 33 5.78 2.62 -9.91
CA SER A 33 7.22 2.75 -10.14
C SER A 33 7.74 1.80 -11.22
N PRO A 34 7.51 0.47 -11.16
CA PRO A 34 7.99 -0.44 -12.18
C PRO A 34 7.37 -0.14 -13.55
N MET A 35 6.11 0.28 -13.62
CA MET A 35 5.47 0.62 -14.89
C MET A 35 6.08 1.86 -15.55
N LEU A 36 6.35 2.92 -14.78
CA LEU A 36 6.99 4.13 -15.29
C LEU A 36 8.44 3.87 -15.75
N ILE A 37 9.19 3.06 -14.99
CA ILE A 37 10.56 2.69 -15.33
C ILE A 37 10.58 1.86 -16.62
N THR A 38 9.77 0.80 -16.70
CA THR A 38 9.79 -0.17 -17.80
C THR A 38 9.25 0.43 -19.12
N PHE A 39 8.12 1.13 -19.07
CA PHE A 39 7.43 1.55 -20.29
C PHE A 39 7.73 2.99 -20.72
N LEU A 40 8.10 3.86 -19.78
CA LEU A 40 8.44 5.25 -20.11
C LEU A 40 9.94 5.53 -19.97
N GLY A 41 10.77 4.53 -19.60
CA GLY A 41 12.21 4.71 -19.40
C GLY A 41 12.56 5.73 -18.32
N MET A 42 11.64 5.95 -17.36
CA MET A 42 11.81 6.99 -16.35
C MET A 42 12.91 6.59 -15.35
N GLU A 43 13.66 7.58 -14.88
CA GLU A 43 14.65 7.39 -13.85
C GLU A 43 13.99 6.86 -12.58
N PRO A 44 14.54 5.76 -11.95
CA PRO A 44 13.89 5.05 -10.85
C PRO A 44 13.53 5.94 -9.65
N TYR A 45 14.40 6.86 -9.29
CA TYR A 45 14.18 7.74 -8.14
C TYR A 45 12.97 8.68 -8.36
N MET A 46 12.84 9.22 -9.58
CA MET A 46 11.70 10.07 -9.97
C MET A 46 10.40 9.27 -10.06
N ALA A 47 10.46 8.07 -10.63
CA ALA A 47 9.30 7.17 -10.70
C ALA A 47 8.74 6.84 -9.31
N VAL A 48 9.62 6.58 -8.33
CA VAL A 48 9.21 6.35 -6.94
C VAL A 48 8.60 7.61 -6.30
N GLY A 49 9.17 8.79 -6.55
CA GLY A 49 8.62 10.06 -6.07
C GLY A 49 7.20 10.33 -6.57
N ILE A 50 6.95 10.10 -7.88
CA ILE A 50 5.61 10.22 -8.49
C ILE A 50 4.65 9.20 -7.87
N ALA A 51 5.09 7.97 -7.72
CA ALA A 51 4.28 6.89 -7.17
C ALA A 51 3.87 7.15 -5.70
N LEU A 52 4.80 7.59 -4.86
CA LEU A 52 4.51 7.96 -3.47
C LEU A 52 3.56 9.15 -3.38
N SER A 53 3.70 10.14 -4.25
CA SER A 53 2.76 11.28 -4.30
C SER A 53 1.35 10.85 -4.71
N SER A 54 1.24 9.94 -5.67
CA SER A 54 -0.03 9.32 -6.05
C SER A 54 -0.65 8.55 -4.89
N ASP A 55 0.18 7.86 -4.11
CA ASP A 55 -0.24 7.10 -2.94
C ASP A 55 -0.79 7.99 -1.81
N VAL A 56 -0.22 9.17 -1.59
CA VAL A 56 -0.73 10.14 -0.59
C VAL A 56 -2.21 10.40 -0.79
N LEU A 57 -2.60 10.82 -1.99
CA LEU A 57 -4.00 11.18 -2.28
C LEU A 57 -4.91 9.96 -2.39
N ALA A 58 -4.44 8.87 -2.96
CA ALA A 58 -5.16 7.60 -3.04
C ALA A 58 -5.45 7.03 -1.65
N SER A 59 -4.44 7.01 -0.78
CA SER A 59 -4.56 6.55 0.60
C SER A 59 -5.44 7.49 1.43
N ALA A 60 -5.32 8.81 1.27
CA ALA A 60 -6.15 9.78 1.97
C ALA A 60 -7.63 9.65 1.61
N VAL A 61 -7.98 9.56 0.32
CA VAL A 61 -9.38 9.39 -0.12
C VAL A 61 -9.95 8.04 0.31
N SER A 62 -9.12 6.99 0.31
CA SER A 62 -9.50 5.67 0.81
C SER A 62 -9.74 5.72 2.32
N ALA A 63 -8.81 6.29 3.10
CA ALA A 63 -8.93 6.45 4.55
C ALA A 63 -10.20 7.26 4.92
N TYR A 64 -10.46 8.36 4.22
CA TYR A 64 -11.69 9.13 4.39
C TYR A 64 -12.94 8.28 4.12
N THR A 65 -12.94 7.50 3.04
CA THR A 65 -14.07 6.64 2.66
C THR A 65 -14.31 5.54 3.70
N TYR A 66 -13.27 4.88 4.18
CA TYR A 66 -13.36 3.89 5.24
C TYR A 66 -13.76 4.52 6.58
N GLY A 67 -13.22 5.68 6.93
CA GLY A 67 -13.55 6.43 8.14
C GLY A 67 -15.02 6.84 8.20
N LYS A 68 -15.57 7.37 7.08
CA LYS A 68 -16.99 7.70 6.96
C LYS A 68 -17.91 6.50 7.21
N ASN A 69 -17.46 5.30 6.87
CA ASN A 69 -18.17 4.04 7.08
C ASN A 69 -17.84 3.37 8.43
N LYS A 70 -17.16 4.08 9.34
CA LYS A 70 -16.73 3.57 10.66
C LYS A 70 -15.83 2.32 10.58
N ASN A 71 -15.04 2.22 9.50
CA ASN A 71 -14.08 1.17 9.24
C ASN A 71 -12.64 1.68 9.35
N LEU A 72 -12.35 2.43 10.43
CA LEU A 72 -11.05 3.02 10.71
C LEU A 72 -10.81 3.07 12.21
N ASP A 73 -9.68 2.51 12.67
CA ASP A 73 -9.23 2.61 14.06
C ASP A 73 -8.14 3.70 14.16
N ILE A 74 -8.57 4.95 14.34
CA ILE A 74 -7.67 6.12 14.37
C ILE A 74 -6.70 6.00 15.55
N ARG A 75 -7.17 5.62 16.74
CA ARG A 75 -6.33 5.61 17.95
C ARG A 75 -5.16 4.66 17.84
N ASN A 76 -5.44 3.40 17.52
CA ASN A 76 -4.39 2.40 17.37
C ASN A 76 -3.60 2.60 16.07
N GLY A 77 -4.23 3.16 15.03
CA GLY A 77 -3.57 3.61 13.81
C GLY A 77 -2.49 4.66 14.08
N LEU A 78 -2.76 5.68 14.89
CA LEU A 78 -1.78 6.70 15.29
C LEU A 78 -0.61 6.10 16.10
N ILE A 79 -0.91 5.20 17.05
CA ILE A 79 0.11 4.50 17.85
C ILE A 79 1.01 3.66 16.92
N MET A 80 0.40 2.88 16.03
CA MET A 80 1.14 2.07 15.07
C MET A 80 1.95 2.93 14.10
N MET A 81 1.37 4.02 13.59
CA MET A 81 2.03 4.96 12.68
C MET A 81 3.31 5.55 13.29
N ALA A 82 3.25 6.01 14.54
CA ALA A 82 4.44 6.53 15.23
C ALA A 82 5.56 5.48 15.30
N SER A 83 5.21 4.24 15.63
CA SER A 83 6.15 3.12 15.66
C SER A 83 6.70 2.78 14.26
N VAL A 84 5.82 2.75 13.25
CA VAL A 84 6.20 2.49 11.85
C VAL A 84 7.19 3.54 11.36
N LEU A 85 6.89 4.84 11.53
CA LEU A 85 7.75 5.92 11.07
C LEU A 85 9.13 5.88 11.75
N ALA A 86 9.18 5.68 13.07
CA ALA A 86 10.43 5.61 13.82
C ALA A 86 11.30 4.42 13.35
N PHE A 87 10.71 3.24 13.19
CA PHE A 87 11.46 2.03 12.83
C PHE A 87 11.72 1.88 11.32
N THR A 88 11.01 2.63 10.48
CA THR A 88 11.36 2.75 9.05
C THR A 88 12.75 3.37 8.89
N VAL A 89 13.09 4.36 9.68
CA VAL A 89 14.44 4.96 9.68
C VAL A 89 15.49 3.93 10.08
N VAL A 90 15.22 3.13 11.12
CA VAL A 90 16.13 2.06 11.58
C VAL A 90 16.28 0.99 10.50
N GLY A 91 15.18 0.56 9.88
CA GLY A 91 15.18 -0.43 8.80
C GLY A 91 15.94 0.06 7.56
N SER A 92 15.74 1.33 7.17
CA SER A 92 16.46 1.93 6.04
C SER A 92 17.98 2.03 6.31
N TYR A 93 18.37 2.36 7.55
CA TYR A 93 19.78 2.32 7.93
C TYR A 93 20.34 0.90 7.86
N ALA A 94 19.63 -0.10 8.36
CA ALA A 94 20.04 -1.49 8.25
C ALA A 94 20.15 -1.95 6.78
N ALA A 95 19.24 -1.50 5.91
CA ALA A 95 19.26 -1.78 4.48
C ALA A 95 20.53 -1.23 3.79
N SER A 96 21.00 -0.05 4.20
CA SER A 96 22.21 0.56 3.64
C SER A 96 23.50 -0.25 3.90
N LEU A 97 23.44 -1.18 4.83
CA LEU A 97 24.56 -2.06 5.18
C LEU A 97 24.58 -3.40 4.41
N VAL A 98 23.54 -3.65 3.58
CA VAL A 98 23.36 -4.93 2.86
C VAL A 98 23.31 -4.68 1.34
N PRO A 99 23.90 -5.56 0.49
CA PRO A 99 23.84 -5.42 -0.97
C PRO A 99 22.39 -5.43 -1.49
N SER A 100 22.08 -4.53 -2.41
CA SER A 100 20.73 -4.23 -2.91
C SER A 100 20.03 -5.36 -3.71
N THR A 101 20.77 -6.37 -4.14
CA THR A 101 20.30 -7.44 -5.03
C THR A 101 19.26 -8.39 -4.40
N THR A 102 19.11 -8.40 -3.07
CA THR A 102 18.28 -9.37 -2.34
C THR A 102 16.84 -8.88 -2.05
N MET A 103 16.55 -7.59 -2.24
CA MET A 103 15.36 -6.95 -1.65
C MET A 103 14.11 -6.89 -2.55
N GLY A 104 14.29 -6.84 -3.87
CA GLY A 104 13.18 -6.58 -4.80
C GLY A 104 12.11 -7.69 -4.91
N GLY A 105 12.54 -8.95 -4.89
CA GLY A 105 11.65 -10.09 -5.11
C GLY A 105 10.69 -10.41 -3.96
N PHE A 106 11.08 -10.07 -2.71
CA PHE A 106 10.30 -10.43 -1.52
C PHE A 106 8.92 -9.74 -1.48
N SER A 107 8.86 -8.46 -1.81
CA SER A 107 7.60 -7.68 -1.79
C SER A 107 6.58 -8.23 -2.78
N VAL A 108 7.03 -8.59 -3.98
CA VAL A 108 6.20 -9.15 -5.06
C VAL A 108 5.64 -10.52 -4.67
N PHE A 109 6.52 -11.38 -4.17
CA PHE A 109 6.14 -12.71 -3.70
C PHE A 109 5.12 -12.64 -2.56
N MET A 110 5.30 -11.74 -1.59
CA MET A 110 4.35 -11.53 -0.51
C MET A 110 3.00 -10.99 -0.99
N THR A 111 2.97 -10.14 -2.03
CA THR A 111 1.72 -9.67 -2.66
C THR A 111 0.91 -10.84 -3.20
N PHE A 112 1.56 -11.69 -3.97
CA PHE A 112 0.94 -12.87 -4.56
C PHE A 112 0.42 -13.84 -3.49
N LEU A 113 1.26 -14.18 -2.51
CA LEU A 113 0.88 -15.08 -1.41
C LEU A 113 -0.31 -14.54 -0.60
N LEU A 114 -0.30 -13.23 -0.31
CA LEU A 114 -1.40 -12.61 0.42
C LEU A 114 -2.70 -12.66 -0.39
N GLY A 115 -2.63 -12.44 -1.70
CA GLY A 115 -3.77 -12.56 -2.59
C GLY A 115 -4.35 -13.98 -2.58
N VAL A 116 -3.51 -15.00 -2.75
CA VAL A 116 -3.91 -16.42 -2.66
C VAL A 116 -4.54 -16.72 -1.29
N ARG A 117 -3.93 -16.22 -0.20
CA ARG A 117 -4.47 -16.41 1.15
C ARG A 117 -5.88 -15.86 1.32
N PHE A 118 -6.18 -14.66 0.82
CA PHE A 118 -7.53 -14.10 0.92
C PHE A 118 -8.58 -14.88 0.13
N ILE A 119 -8.17 -15.55 -0.96
CA ILE A 119 -9.07 -16.43 -1.73
C ILE A 119 -9.31 -17.76 -0.98
N VAL A 120 -8.22 -18.40 -0.49
CA VAL A 120 -8.27 -19.73 0.12
C VAL A 120 -8.72 -19.70 1.57
N ARG A 121 -8.27 -18.71 2.34
CA ARG A 121 -8.60 -18.53 3.77
C ARG A 121 -9.08 -17.11 4.03
N PRO A 122 -10.34 -16.78 3.70
CA PRO A 122 -10.88 -15.45 3.84
C PRO A 122 -10.87 -14.99 5.31
N VAL A 123 -10.63 -13.70 5.52
CA VAL A 123 -10.73 -13.07 6.85
C VAL A 123 -12.21 -12.85 7.15
N MET A 124 -12.73 -13.60 8.13
CA MET A 124 -14.14 -13.56 8.54
C MET A 124 -14.31 -12.98 9.95
N THR A 125 -13.27 -12.32 10.48
CA THR A 125 -13.35 -11.62 11.77
C THR A 125 -14.44 -10.55 11.71
N THR A 126 -15.32 -10.52 12.72
CA THR A 126 -16.39 -9.52 12.83
C THR A 126 -15.94 -8.33 13.69
N LYS A 127 -16.67 -7.22 13.61
CA LYS A 127 -16.41 -6.04 14.46
C LYS A 127 -16.58 -6.34 15.95
N GLU A 128 -17.54 -7.20 16.29
CA GLU A 128 -17.80 -7.62 17.65
C GLU A 128 -16.62 -8.42 18.21
N ALA A 129 -16.09 -9.38 17.45
CA ALA A 129 -14.90 -10.14 17.82
C ALA A 129 -13.68 -9.22 17.99
N MET A 130 -13.52 -8.25 17.07
CA MET A 130 -12.49 -7.24 17.18
C MET A 130 -12.64 -6.36 18.43
N ALA A 131 -13.87 -5.97 18.78
CA ALA A 131 -14.16 -5.12 19.96
C ALA A 131 -13.89 -5.82 21.30
N GLY A 132 -13.91 -7.16 21.35
CA GLY A 132 -13.64 -7.95 22.55
C GLY A 132 -12.20 -7.89 23.08
N VAL A 133 -11.26 -7.34 22.30
CA VAL A 133 -9.85 -7.18 22.70
C VAL A 133 -9.67 -5.93 23.55
N SER A 134 -9.05 -6.06 24.75
CA SER A 134 -8.83 -4.91 25.63
C SER A 134 -7.97 -3.82 24.99
N ALA A 135 -8.29 -2.55 25.26
CA ALA A 135 -7.60 -1.39 24.69
C ALA A 135 -6.08 -1.40 24.96
N LYS A 136 -5.68 -1.81 26.17
CA LYS A 136 -4.25 -1.91 26.54
C LYS A 136 -3.52 -2.97 25.70
N LYS A 137 -4.12 -4.15 25.54
CA LYS A 137 -3.55 -5.24 24.73
C LYS A 137 -3.39 -4.79 23.28
N ARG A 138 -4.41 -4.14 22.71
CA ARG A 138 -4.40 -3.64 21.35
C ARG A 138 -3.33 -2.56 21.14
N ALA A 139 -3.18 -1.62 22.08
CA ALA A 139 -2.14 -0.59 22.01
C ALA A 139 -0.74 -1.21 22.02
N VAL A 140 -0.47 -2.17 22.92
CA VAL A 140 0.82 -2.88 22.97
C VAL A 140 1.07 -3.64 21.66
N GLN A 141 0.08 -4.38 21.17
CA GLN A 141 0.20 -5.07 19.88
C GLN A 141 0.45 -4.10 18.72
N SER A 142 -0.20 -2.93 18.71
CA SER A 142 0.01 -1.89 17.68
C SER A 142 1.45 -1.36 17.71
N VAL A 143 2.04 -1.16 18.89
CA VAL A 143 3.45 -0.74 19.01
C VAL A 143 4.36 -1.84 18.49
N VAL A 144 4.24 -3.07 18.99
CA VAL A 144 5.12 -4.20 18.60
C VAL A 144 5.02 -4.48 17.10
N CYS A 145 3.80 -4.53 16.57
CA CYS A 145 3.59 -4.75 15.14
C CYS A 145 4.05 -3.57 14.31
N GLY A 146 3.87 -2.34 14.79
CA GLY A 146 4.37 -1.12 14.16
C GLY A 146 5.90 -1.11 14.05
N VAL A 147 6.60 -1.55 15.08
CA VAL A 147 8.06 -1.75 15.06
C VAL A 147 8.48 -2.74 13.96
N LEU A 148 7.83 -3.90 13.91
CA LEU A 148 8.12 -4.93 12.91
C LEU A 148 7.83 -4.44 11.49
N ILE A 149 6.65 -3.84 11.28
CA ILE A 149 6.27 -3.29 9.98
C ILE A 149 7.23 -2.18 9.57
N GLY A 150 7.53 -1.25 10.45
CA GLY A 150 8.43 -0.14 10.17
C GLY A 150 9.82 -0.63 9.77
N PHE A 151 10.38 -1.56 10.52
CA PHE A 151 11.67 -2.17 10.19
C PHE A 151 11.64 -2.84 8.82
N ILE A 152 10.64 -3.69 8.54
CA ILE A 152 10.49 -4.37 7.24
C ILE A 152 10.28 -3.36 6.11
N CYS A 153 9.44 -2.33 6.31
CA CYS A 153 9.21 -1.28 5.32
C CYS A 153 10.49 -0.51 4.98
N GLY A 154 11.24 -0.13 5.99
CA GLY A 154 12.51 0.56 5.82
C GLY A 154 13.57 -0.32 5.18
N PHE A 155 13.63 -1.59 5.56
CA PHE A 155 14.63 -2.55 5.06
C PHE A 155 14.35 -2.99 3.62
N ILE A 156 13.09 -3.29 3.26
CA ILE A 156 12.71 -3.84 1.95
C ILE A 156 12.25 -2.74 0.98
N GLY A 157 11.80 -1.57 1.49
CA GLY A 157 11.24 -0.49 0.68
C GLY A 157 9.73 -0.64 0.45
N ALA A 158 9.26 -0.75 -0.79
CA ALA A 158 7.85 -0.61 -1.21
C ALA A 158 6.83 -1.64 -0.65
N GLY A 159 7.20 -2.57 0.24
CA GLY A 159 6.33 -3.67 0.71
C GLY A 159 5.39 -3.36 1.89
N GLY A 160 5.45 -2.15 2.45
CA GLY A 160 4.86 -1.85 3.77
C GLY A 160 3.36 -2.02 3.90
N GLY A 161 2.58 -1.58 2.94
CA GLY A 161 1.11 -1.62 3.03
C GLY A 161 0.54 -3.04 3.10
N MET A 162 1.09 -3.97 2.34
CA MET A 162 0.64 -5.37 2.32
C MET A 162 0.99 -6.11 3.61
N MET A 163 2.21 -5.89 4.13
CA MET A 163 2.61 -6.44 5.42
C MET A 163 1.73 -5.90 6.54
N MET A 164 1.34 -4.62 6.45
CA MET A 164 0.41 -4.00 7.39
C MET A 164 -0.95 -4.68 7.37
N LEU A 165 -1.54 -4.91 6.19
CA LEU A 165 -2.81 -5.62 6.06
C LEU A 165 -2.72 -7.05 6.62
N LEU A 166 -1.64 -7.78 6.32
CA LEU A 166 -1.39 -9.11 6.84
C LEU A 166 -1.33 -9.12 8.38
N ILE A 167 -0.60 -8.20 8.97
CA ILE A 167 -0.42 -8.11 10.43
C ILE A 167 -1.72 -7.67 11.10
N LEU A 168 -2.40 -6.65 10.58
CA LEU A 168 -3.68 -6.20 11.12
C LEU A 168 -4.73 -7.32 11.13
N THR A 169 -4.82 -8.09 10.06
CA THR A 169 -5.83 -9.16 9.96
C THR A 169 -5.43 -10.44 10.70
N SER A 170 -4.15 -10.82 10.69
CA SER A 170 -3.70 -12.14 11.18
C SER A 170 -3.20 -12.11 12.61
N VAL A 171 -2.58 -11.01 13.06
CA VAL A 171 -1.97 -10.88 14.38
C VAL A 171 -2.88 -10.07 15.30
N LEU A 172 -3.37 -8.91 14.84
CA LEU A 172 -4.26 -8.06 15.64
C LEU A 172 -5.73 -8.49 15.56
N GLY A 173 -6.09 -9.40 14.63
CA GLY A 173 -7.45 -9.92 14.50
C GLY A 173 -8.45 -8.86 14.04
N TYR A 174 -8.03 -7.88 13.24
CA TYR A 174 -8.94 -6.87 12.70
C TYR A 174 -9.89 -7.48 11.65
N GLU A 175 -11.12 -6.97 11.64
CA GLU A 175 -12.02 -7.14 10.50
C GLU A 175 -11.36 -6.54 9.24
N LEU A 176 -11.56 -7.18 8.09
CA LEU A 176 -10.85 -6.81 6.85
C LEU A 176 -11.05 -5.34 6.46
N LYS A 177 -12.29 -4.80 6.56
CA LYS A 177 -12.56 -3.39 6.22
C LYS A 177 -11.82 -2.42 7.13
N THR A 178 -11.81 -2.71 8.44
CA THR A 178 -11.10 -1.89 9.43
C THR A 178 -9.60 -2.00 9.28
N ALA A 179 -9.09 -3.17 8.91
CA ALA A 179 -7.68 -3.37 8.62
C ALA A 179 -7.23 -2.54 7.40
N VAL A 180 -7.97 -2.61 6.30
CA VAL A 180 -7.67 -1.79 5.10
C VAL A 180 -7.76 -0.30 5.42
N GLY A 181 -8.84 0.15 6.08
CA GLY A 181 -9.03 1.55 6.44
C GLY A 181 -7.90 2.09 7.33
N THR A 182 -7.47 1.30 8.32
CA THR A 182 -6.35 1.67 9.22
C THR A 182 -5.01 1.65 8.48
N SER A 183 -4.80 0.69 7.57
CA SER A 183 -3.60 0.61 6.73
C SER A 183 -3.45 1.86 5.84
N VAL A 184 -4.48 2.21 5.06
CA VAL A 184 -4.42 3.39 4.18
C VAL A 184 -4.31 4.70 4.96
N PHE A 185 -4.86 4.76 6.18
CA PHE A 185 -4.67 5.92 7.06
C PHE A 185 -3.19 6.11 7.42
N ILE A 186 -2.52 5.06 7.87
CA ILE A 186 -1.09 5.10 8.19
C ILE A 186 -0.28 5.43 6.93
N MET A 187 -0.63 4.80 5.79
CA MET A 187 0.07 4.99 4.52
C MET A 187 -0.02 6.41 3.99
N THR A 188 -1.10 7.15 4.25
CA THR A 188 -1.20 8.57 3.88
C THR A 188 -0.01 9.36 4.41
N PHE A 189 0.38 9.15 5.66
CA PHE A 189 1.48 9.88 6.29
C PHE A 189 2.85 9.32 5.90
N THR A 190 3.00 8.02 5.80
CA THR A 190 4.26 7.41 5.38
C THR A 190 4.60 7.74 3.92
N ALA A 191 3.61 7.71 3.03
CA ALA A 191 3.77 8.11 1.64
C ALA A 191 4.08 9.60 1.50
N LEU A 192 3.43 10.47 2.30
CA LEU A 192 3.71 11.92 2.32
C LEU A 192 5.17 12.19 2.71
N THR A 193 5.65 11.55 3.77
CA THR A 193 7.04 11.69 4.21
C THR A 193 8.01 11.24 3.11
N GLY A 194 7.72 10.11 2.47
CA GLY A 194 8.52 9.61 1.35
C GLY A 194 8.50 10.53 0.12
N ALA A 195 7.33 11.00 -0.29
CA ALA A 195 7.18 11.89 -1.44
C ALA A 195 7.93 13.22 -1.26
N VAL A 196 7.76 13.84 -0.07
CA VAL A 196 8.48 15.09 0.26
C VAL A 196 9.98 14.88 0.23
N SER A 197 10.49 13.77 0.79
CA SER A 197 11.92 13.46 0.79
C SER A 197 12.45 13.27 -0.63
N HIS A 198 11.71 12.56 -1.50
CA HIS A 198 12.11 12.33 -2.89
C HIS A 198 12.23 13.62 -3.70
N PHE A 199 11.24 14.52 -3.59
CA PHE A 199 11.29 15.78 -4.35
C PHE A 199 12.22 16.82 -3.74
N ALA A 200 12.49 16.76 -2.45
CA ALA A 200 13.50 17.62 -1.83
C ALA A 200 14.93 17.29 -2.31
N ILE A 201 15.19 16.03 -2.66
CA ILE A 201 16.50 15.53 -3.09
C ILE A 201 16.59 15.43 -4.62
N GLY A 202 15.58 14.86 -5.28
CA GLY A 202 15.60 14.47 -6.70
C GLY A 202 15.12 15.55 -7.68
N GLY A 203 14.60 16.69 -7.21
CA GLY A 203 14.10 17.75 -8.06
C GLY A 203 12.64 17.57 -8.53
N LYS A 204 12.26 18.28 -9.61
CA LYS A 204 10.86 18.36 -10.08
C LYS A 204 10.53 17.19 -11.01
N PRO A 205 9.39 16.51 -10.80
CA PRO A 205 8.91 15.46 -11.70
C PRO A 205 8.39 16.04 -13.03
N ASP A 206 8.24 15.17 -14.05
CA ASP A 206 7.44 15.50 -15.23
C ASP A 206 5.99 15.78 -14.81
N ALA A 207 5.52 16.98 -15.08
CA ALA A 207 4.22 17.47 -14.61
C ALA A 207 3.04 16.66 -15.20
N THR A 208 3.18 16.19 -16.46
CA THR A 208 2.13 15.43 -17.14
C THR A 208 2.01 14.04 -16.56
N VAL A 209 3.11 13.32 -16.46
CA VAL A 209 3.15 11.97 -15.87
C VAL A 209 2.67 12.02 -14.41
N PHE A 210 3.16 13.00 -13.64
CA PHE A 210 2.74 13.22 -12.26
C PHE A 210 1.23 13.41 -12.13
N ALA A 211 0.66 14.36 -12.89
CA ALA A 211 -0.77 14.68 -12.83
C ALA A 211 -1.66 13.50 -13.23
N LEU A 212 -1.28 12.78 -14.30
CA LEU A 212 -2.02 11.62 -14.78
C LEU A 212 -1.97 10.46 -13.77
N CYS A 213 -0.80 10.14 -13.22
CA CYS A 213 -0.67 9.10 -12.20
C CYS A 213 -1.50 9.42 -10.96
N VAL A 214 -1.41 10.64 -10.45
CA VAL A 214 -2.20 11.10 -9.29
C VAL A 214 -3.69 10.99 -9.57
N LEU A 215 -4.15 11.50 -10.72
CA LEU A 215 -5.57 11.50 -11.09
C LEU A 215 -6.13 10.08 -11.19
N PHE A 216 -5.48 9.22 -11.98
CA PHE A 216 -5.99 7.87 -12.20
C PHE A 216 -5.93 7.02 -10.91
N THR A 217 -4.86 7.13 -10.13
CA THR A 217 -4.75 6.42 -8.85
C THR A 217 -5.83 6.87 -7.87
N LEU A 218 -6.06 8.17 -7.76
CA LEU A 218 -7.10 8.75 -6.89
C LEU A 218 -8.51 8.24 -7.26
N VAL A 219 -8.84 8.27 -8.55
CA VAL A 219 -10.16 7.84 -9.05
C VAL A 219 -10.39 6.35 -8.72
N TRP A 220 -9.44 5.50 -9.08
CA TRP A 220 -9.58 4.05 -8.87
C TRP A 220 -9.50 3.65 -7.41
N ALA A 221 -8.70 4.33 -6.58
CA ALA A 221 -8.68 4.12 -5.13
C ALA A 221 -10.03 4.46 -4.49
N ARG A 222 -10.65 5.57 -4.90
CA ARG A 222 -11.98 5.94 -4.44
C ARG A 222 -13.04 4.91 -4.87
N VAL A 223 -13.03 4.48 -6.13
CA VAL A 223 -13.94 3.46 -6.64
C VAL A 223 -13.81 2.17 -5.84
N ALA A 224 -12.58 1.70 -5.65
CA ALA A 224 -12.29 0.49 -4.88
C ALA A 224 -12.73 0.62 -3.41
N ALA A 225 -12.42 1.73 -2.74
CA ALA A 225 -12.79 1.96 -1.34
C ALA A 225 -14.31 2.04 -1.15
N VAL A 226 -15.04 2.69 -2.06
CA VAL A 226 -16.53 2.75 -2.02
C VAL A 226 -17.12 1.36 -2.21
N PHE A 227 -16.64 0.60 -3.19
CA PHE A 227 -17.10 -0.77 -3.43
C PHE A 227 -16.80 -1.66 -2.21
N ALA A 228 -15.57 -1.61 -1.68
CA ALA A 228 -15.13 -2.40 -0.55
C ALA A 228 -16.02 -2.19 0.70
N ASN A 229 -16.39 -0.93 0.96
CA ASN A 229 -17.25 -0.63 2.11
C ASN A 229 -18.68 -1.13 1.95
N LYS A 230 -19.19 -1.25 0.71
CA LYS A 230 -20.53 -1.78 0.41
C LYS A 230 -20.54 -3.32 0.29
N ALA A 231 -19.42 -3.92 -0.07
CA ALA A 231 -19.33 -5.35 -0.30
C ALA A 231 -19.53 -6.17 0.97
N SER A 232 -20.04 -7.40 0.81
CA SER A 232 -20.05 -8.39 1.89
C SER A 232 -18.62 -8.83 2.25
N PRO A 233 -18.36 -9.34 3.46
CA PRO A 233 -17.03 -9.83 3.84
C PRO A 233 -16.46 -10.86 2.86
N LYS A 234 -17.30 -11.80 2.38
CA LYS A 234 -16.90 -12.81 1.40
C LYS A 234 -16.52 -12.20 0.05
N THR A 235 -17.34 -11.27 -0.45
CA THR A 235 -17.08 -10.57 -1.73
C THR A 235 -15.82 -9.72 -1.62
N LEU A 236 -15.62 -9.01 -0.50
CA LEU A 236 -14.43 -8.20 -0.30
C LEU A 236 -13.15 -9.05 -0.25
N ASN A 237 -13.14 -10.14 0.52
CA ASN A 237 -12.00 -11.06 0.54
C ASN A 237 -11.64 -11.55 -0.86
N ARG A 238 -12.65 -11.96 -1.64
CA ARG A 238 -12.45 -12.45 -3.00
C ARG A 238 -11.93 -11.35 -3.94
N ALA A 239 -12.52 -10.16 -3.91
CA ALA A 239 -12.08 -9.02 -4.70
C ALA A 239 -10.64 -8.60 -4.34
N THR A 240 -10.34 -8.45 -3.06
CA THR A 240 -8.99 -8.16 -2.57
C THR A 240 -7.99 -9.23 -3.02
N GLY A 241 -8.34 -10.50 -2.85
CA GLY A 241 -7.48 -11.61 -3.25
C GLY A 241 -7.20 -11.64 -4.75
N VAL A 242 -8.23 -11.48 -5.58
CA VAL A 242 -8.09 -11.46 -7.05
C VAL A 242 -7.22 -10.27 -7.50
N VAL A 243 -7.46 -9.07 -6.97
CA VAL A 243 -6.65 -7.87 -7.29
C VAL A 243 -5.19 -8.11 -6.91
N LEU A 244 -4.91 -8.62 -5.71
CA LEU A 244 -3.54 -8.89 -5.26
C LEU A 244 -2.84 -9.97 -6.08
N VAL A 245 -3.54 -11.05 -6.48
CA VAL A 245 -2.97 -12.10 -7.35
C VAL A 245 -2.62 -11.51 -8.72
N ILE A 246 -3.54 -10.77 -9.34
CA ILE A 246 -3.29 -10.13 -10.65
C ILE A 246 -2.10 -9.18 -10.54
N LEU A 247 -2.09 -8.28 -9.53
CA LEU A 247 -0.99 -7.34 -9.35
C LEU A 247 0.33 -8.05 -9.06
N GLY A 248 0.32 -9.09 -8.21
CA GLY A 248 1.51 -9.90 -7.93
C GLY A 248 2.09 -10.54 -9.19
N VAL A 249 1.24 -11.13 -10.03
CA VAL A 249 1.65 -11.72 -11.32
C VAL A 249 2.18 -10.65 -12.28
N VAL A 250 1.46 -9.53 -12.42
CA VAL A 250 1.87 -8.43 -13.31
C VAL A 250 3.23 -7.87 -12.89
N ILE A 251 3.43 -7.58 -11.60
CA ILE A 251 4.70 -7.04 -11.10
C ILE A 251 5.82 -8.08 -11.26
N MET A 252 5.53 -9.38 -11.03
CA MET A 252 6.51 -10.45 -11.24
C MET A 252 6.96 -10.54 -12.70
N LEU A 253 6.03 -10.42 -13.64
CA LEU A 253 6.36 -10.40 -15.07
C LEU A 253 7.23 -9.19 -15.43
N PHE A 254 6.94 -8.01 -14.87
CA PHE A 254 7.79 -6.82 -15.08
C PHE A 254 9.21 -7.03 -14.52
N ASN A 255 9.36 -7.60 -13.32
CA ASN A 255 10.69 -7.84 -12.74
C ASN A 255 11.51 -8.90 -13.51
N VAL A 256 10.89 -9.72 -14.35
CA VAL A 256 11.59 -10.70 -15.22
C VAL A 256 11.98 -10.06 -16.55
N LEU A 257 11.24 -9.03 -16.99
CA LEU A 257 11.47 -8.35 -18.28
C LEU A 257 12.44 -7.18 -18.19
N THR A 258 12.73 -6.69 -16.98
CA THR A 258 13.72 -5.63 -16.67
C THR A 258 14.96 -6.16 -16.00
#